data_13de4ce201a242ef2544c725cc35f570
#
_entry.id   13de4ce201a242ef2544c725cc35f570
#
_cell.length_a   1.000
_cell.length_b   1.000
_cell.length_c   1.000
_cell.angle_alpha   90.00
_cell.angle_beta   90.00
_cell.angle_gamma   90.00
#
_symmetry.space_group_name_H-M   'P 1'
#
loop_
_entity.id
_entity.type
_entity.pdbx_description
1 polymer ?
#
loop_
_entity_poly.entity_id
_entity_poly.type
_entity_poly.pdbx_seq_one_letter_code
_entity_poly.pdbx_strand_id
1 'polypeptide(L)'
;MEQTKGRRAFCIGLSILIALLVWFYANDDTEIEISVNDVPIEFTNEDTSLADKGLMLLSYEEEAIDLKLSMPRSTYFKLDPDKIRIVVDLSSVTTTGTQTITYSILYPRGPRGELLSSSITQKEPTVRSTTIEIGELFRKNVEIRCKVVGNVAEGYIAGTVRMLPETLEVRGQQVDIMQVSYCLLYTSPSPRDRG
;
A
#
# COMPACT_ATOMS: atom_id res chain seq x y z
N MET A 1 50.23 54.64 0.17
CA MET A 1 50.17 53.40 -0.68
C MET A 1 49.54 52.18 0.03
N GLU A 2 49.16 52.24 1.28
CA GLU A 2 48.57 51.10 2.01
C GLU A 2 47.05 50.89 1.78
N GLN A 3 46.29 51.94 1.48
CA GLN A 3 44.84 51.85 1.25
C GLN A 3 44.45 51.00 0.04
N THR A 4 45.31 50.87 -0.95
CA THR A 4 45.05 50.07 -2.15
C THR A 4 45.20 48.57 -1.93
N LYS A 5 46.04 48.14 -1.00
CA LYS A 5 46.23 46.73 -0.63
C LYS A 5 45.02 46.17 0.13
N GLY A 6 44.47 46.95 1.09
CA GLY A 6 43.29 46.58 1.86
C GLY A 6 42.03 46.46 0.97
N ARG A 7 41.81 47.39 0.04
CA ARG A 7 40.70 47.30 -0.92
C ARG A 7 40.81 46.09 -1.85
N ARG A 8 41.99 45.76 -2.33
CA ARG A 8 42.24 44.56 -3.15
C ARG A 8 41.97 43.26 -2.37
N ALA A 9 42.47 43.18 -1.14
CA ALA A 9 42.22 42.02 -0.27
C ALA A 9 40.73 41.86 0.03
N PHE A 10 40.01 42.96 0.31
CA PHE A 10 38.55 42.96 0.50
C PHE A 10 37.79 42.50 -0.75
N CYS A 11 38.14 42.98 -1.95
CA CYS A 11 37.51 42.56 -3.20
C CYS A 11 37.76 41.08 -3.49
N ILE A 12 38.95 40.55 -3.21
CA ILE A 12 39.28 39.13 -3.36
C ILE A 12 38.45 38.31 -2.38
N GLY A 13 38.39 38.69 -1.11
CA GLY A 13 37.58 38.00 -0.09
C GLY A 13 36.09 37.98 -0.44
N LEU A 14 35.56 39.13 -0.91
CA LEU A 14 34.16 39.23 -1.35
C LEU A 14 33.90 38.36 -2.59
N SER A 15 34.82 38.31 -3.55
CA SER A 15 34.70 37.47 -4.75
C SER A 15 34.70 35.98 -4.40
N ILE A 16 35.54 35.55 -3.47
CA ILE A 16 35.56 34.18 -2.95
C ILE A 16 34.24 33.84 -2.23
N LEU A 17 33.76 34.75 -1.41
CA LEU A 17 32.49 34.56 -0.70
C LEU A 17 31.31 34.40 -1.69
N ILE A 18 31.24 35.28 -2.71
CA ILE A 18 30.19 35.19 -3.73
C ILE A 18 30.32 33.87 -4.54
N ALA A 19 31.55 33.50 -4.90
CA ALA A 19 31.78 32.23 -5.59
C ALA A 19 31.36 31.02 -4.79
N LEU A 20 31.64 31.01 -3.47
CA LEU A 20 31.16 29.94 -2.56
C LEU A 20 29.64 29.90 -2.44
N LEU A 21 28.98 31.07 -2.35
CA LEU A 21 27.54 31.15 -2.29
C LEU A 21 26.88 30.60 -3.59
N VAL A 22 27.43 31.01 -4.76
CA VAL A 22 26.96 30.50 -6.05
C VAL A 22 27.21 29.02 -6.19
N TRP A 23 28.36 28.52 -5.75
CA TRP A 23 28.70 27.11 -5.77
C TRP A 23 27.75 26.30 -4.86
N PHE A 24 27.48 26.81 -3.66
CA PHE A 24 26.56 26.15 -2.71
C PHE A 24 25.14 26.08 -3.27
N TYR A 25 24.66 27.17 -3.88
CA TYR A 25 23.35 27.25 -4.53
C TYR A 25 23.25 26.28 -5.73
N ALA A 26 24.27 26.27 -6.60
CA ALA A 26 24.30 25.41 -7.78
C ALA A 26 24.44 23.90 -7.42
N ASN A 27 25.06 23.59 -6.29
CA ASN A 27 25.26 22.21 -5.87
C ASN A 27 23.99 21.60 -5.21
N ASP A 28 23.03 22.43 -4.79
CA ASP A 28 21.77 21.98 -4.19
C ASP A 28 20.78 21.42 -5.24
N ASP A 29 20.95 21.78 -6.53
CA ASP A 29 20.12 21.31 -7.66
C ASP A 29 20.61 20.00 -8.30
N THR A 30 21.58 19.30 -7.68
CA THR A 30 22.06 18.03 -8.24
C THR A 30 21.00 16.96 -8.10
N GLU A 31 20.43 16.53 -9.22
CA GLU A 31 19.51 15.38 -9.27
C GLU A 31 20.24 14.07 -8.99
N ILE A 32 19.63 13.24 -8.19
CA ILE A 32 20.08 11.88 -7.88
C ILE A 32 19.05 10.91 -8.44
N GLU A 33 19.53 9.89 -9.13
CA GLU A 33 18.72 8.76 -9.55
C GLU A 33 18.89 7.61 -8.57
N ILE A 34 17.77 7.04 -8.14
CA ILE A 34 17.72 5.86 -7.28
C ILE A 34 16.82 4.81 -7.90
N SER A 35 17.17 3.54 -7.67
CA SER A 35 16.31 2.40 -7.96
C SER A 35 15.70 1.91 -6.65
N VAL A 36 14.38 1.78 -6.63
CA VAL A 36 13.63 1.17 -5.54
C VAL A 36 13.00 -0.09 -6.11
N ASN A 37 13.50 -1.24 -5.68
CA ASN A 37 13.06 -2.53 -6.19
C ASN A 37 11.94 -3.10 -5.31
N ASP A 38 11.13 -3.97 -5.88
CA ASP A 38 10.09 -4.73 -5.20
C ASP A 38 9.07 -3.85 -4.44
N VAL A 39 8.65 -2.73 -5.06
CA VAL A 39 7.60 -1.88 -4.45
C VAL A 39 6.25 -2.59 -4.56
N PRO A 40 5.60 -2.94 -3.42
CA PRO A 40 4.37 -3.72 -3.44
C PRO A 40 3.20 -2.91 -4.02
N ILE A 41 2.32 -3.62 -4.74
CA ILE A 41 1.08 -3.07 -5.25
C ILE A 41 -0.03 -3.30 -4.22
N GLU A 42 -0.72 -2.24 -3.84
CA GLU A 42 -1.89 -2.27 -2.97
C GLU A 42 -3.15 -1.95 -3.79
N PHE A 43 -4.14 -2.83 -3.71
CA PHE A 43 -5.43 -2.61 -4.36
C PHE A 43 -6.39 -1.96 -3.37
N THR A 44 -7.08 -0.91 -3.82
CA THR A 44 -8.06 -0.19 -3.01
C THR A 44 -9.46 -0.31 -3.62
N ASN A 45 -10.48 -0.18 -2.74
CA ASN A 45 -11.89 -0.26 -3.13
C ASN A 45 -12.36 -1.61 -3.67
N GLU A 46 -11.63 -2.70 -3.38
CA GLU A 46 -12.01 -4.06 -3.74
C GLU A 46 -13.30 -4.49 -2.97
N ASP A 47 -13.26 -4.42 -1.64
CA ASP A 47 -14.37 -4.84 -0.77
C ASP A 47 -15.57 -3.87 -0.78
N THR A 48 -15.39 -2.69 -1.35
CA THR A 48 -16.43 -1.66 -1.42
C THR A 48 -16.94 -1.49 -2.84
N SER A 49 -16.34 -0.58 -3.59
CA SER A 49 -16.83 -0.19 -4.92
C SER A 49 -16.85 -1.32 -5.93
N LEU A 50 -15.85 -2.23 -5.92
CA LEU A 50 -15.80 -3.37 -6.83
C LEU A 50 -16.83 -4.42 -6.42
N ALA A 51 -16.88 -4.79 -5.14
CA ALA A 51 -17.83 -5.77 -4.60
C ALA A 51 -19.29 -5.31 -4.70
N ASP A 52 -19.57 -4.01 -4.57
CA ASP A 52 -20.92 -3.45 -4.75
C ASP A 52 -21.43 -3.59 -6.20
N LYS A 53 -20.51 -3.60 -7.17
CA LYS A 53 -20.83 -3.87 -8.59
C LYS A 53 -20.95 -5.36 -8.91
N GLY A 54 -20.77 -6.24 -7.92
CA GLY A 54 -20.78 -7.71 -8.13
C GLY A 54 -19.53 -8.21 -8.84
N LEU A 55 -18.41 -7.53 -8.69
CA LEU A 55 -17.12 -7.84 -9.29
C LEU A 55 -16.09 -8.17 -8.22
N MET A 56 -15.05 -8.91 -8.59
CA MET A 56 -13.92 -9.24 -7.73
C MET A 56 -12.62 -9.32 -8.54
N LEU A 57 -11.51 -9.06 -7.89
CA LEU A 57 -10.17 -9.24 -8.45
C LEU A 57 -9.84 -10.74 -8.42
N LEU A 58 -9.52 -11.33 -9.56
CA LEU A 58 -9.13 -12.74 -9.68
C LEU A 58 -7.62 -12.92 -9.65
N SER A 59 -6.94 -12.15 -10.45
CA SER A 59 -5.48 -12.21 -10.59
C SER A 59 -4.91 -10.87 -11.06
N TYR A 60 -3.62 -10.70 -10.89
CA TYR A 60 -2.87 -9.56 -11.39
C TYR A 60 -1.49 -10.03 -11.86
N GLU A 61 -0.92 -9.31 -12.83
CA GLU A 61 0.31 -9.72 -13.51
C GLU A 61 1.54 -9.58 -12.63
N GLU A 62 1.60 -8.51 -11.83
CA GLU A 62 2.77 -8.14 -11.03
C GLU A 62 2.39 -7.91 -9.56
N GLU A 63 3.10 -8.53 -8.63
CA GLU A 63 2.94 -8.32 -7.18
C GLU A 63 3.69 -7.08 -6.70
N ALA A 64 4.78 -6.76 -7.38
CA ALA A 64 5.64 -5.63 -7.09
C ALA A 64 6.23 -5.03 -8.37
N ILE A 65 6.57 -3.77 -8.34
CA ILE A 65 7.14 -3.04 -9.48
C ILE A 65 8.44 -2.36 -9.06
N ASP A 66 9.45 -2.45 -9.91
CA ASP A 66 10.69 -1.72 -9.75
C ASP A 66 10.54 -0.29 -10.24
N LEU A 67 10.95 0.66 -9.43
CA LEU A 67 10.87 2.09 -9.75
C LEU A 67 12.27 2.69 -9.88
N LYS A 68 12.49 3.47 -10.94
CA LYS A 68 13.60 4.41 -11.02
C LYS A 68 13.09 5.83 -10.83
N LEU A 69 13.60 6.48 -9.83
CA LEU A 69 13.17 7.81 -9.40
C LEU A 69 14.35 8.79 -9.51
N SER A 70 14.07 9.99 -9.99
CA SER A 70 15.02 11.11 -10.00
C SER A 70 14.49 12.20 -9.09
N MET A 71 15.36 12.73 -8.25
CA MET A 71 15.00 13.76 -7.27
C MET A 71 16.22 14.59 -6.84
N PRO A 72 16.02 15.82 -6.33
CA PRO A 72 17.09 16.59 -5.71
C PRO A 72 17.68 15.85 -4.50
N ARG A 73 18.96 16.05 -4.26
CA ARG A 73 19.69 15.46 -3.13
C ARG A 73 19.04 15.78 -1.77
N SER A 74 18.51 16.97 -1.62
CA SER A 74 17.78 17.39 -0.41
C SER A 74 16.52 16.59 -0.14
N THR A 75 15.82 16.12 -1.19
CA THR A 75 14.64 15.25 -1.11
C THR A 75 15.05 13.82 -0.78
N TYR A 76 16.15 13.33 -1.37
CA TYR A 76 16.67 11.98 -1.12
C TYR A 76 16.90 11.70 0.37
N PHE A 77 17.53 12.62 1.10
CA PHE A 77 17.77 12.45 2.54
C PHE A 77 16.51 12.46 3.41
N LYS A 78 15.37 12.89 2.86
CA LYS A 78 14.08 12.95 3.55
C LYS A 78 13.15 11.79 3.16
N LEU A 79 13.45 11.15 2.04
CA LEU A 79 12.65 10.05 1.51
C LEU A 79 13.04 8.76 2.24
N ASP A 80 12.02 8.04 2.68
CA ASP A 80 12.12 6.67 3.17
C ASP A 80 11.64 5.74 2.05
N PRO A 81 12.54 5.06 1.33
CA PRO A 81 12.15 4.23 0.18
C PRO A 81 11.22 3.07 0.55
N ASP A 82 11.37 2.51 1.77
CA ASP A 82 10.58 1.37 2.23
C ASP A 82 9.09 1.72 2.47
N LYS A 83 8.78 3.02 2.51
CA LYS A 83 7.41 3.52 2.67
C LYS A 83 6.75 3.95 1.36
N ILE A 84 7.42 3.77 0.24
CA ILE A 84 6.80 3.98 -1.07
C ILE A 84 5.82 2.84 -1.31
N ARG A 85 4.62 3.17 -1.81
CA ARG A 85 3.56 2.21 -2.17
C ARG A 85 3.02 2.54 -3.54
N ILE A 86 2.67 1.50 -4.27
CA ILE A 86 1.93 1.62 -5.53
C ILE A 86 0.47 1.30 -5.22
N VAL A 87 -0.43 2.19 -5.59
CA VAL A 87 -1.86 2.06 -5.31
C VAL A 87 -2.64 1.99 -6.60
N VAL A 88 -3.43 0.92 -6.74
CA VAL A 88 -4.37 0.70 -7.83
C VAL A 88 -5.78 0.90 -7.30
N ASP A 89 -6.50 1.87 -7.84
CA ASP A 89 -7.89 2.14 -7.46
C ASP A 89 -8.85 1.37 -8.39
N LEU A 90 -9.54 0.39 -7.84
CA LEU A 90 -10.50 -0.45 -8.55
C LEU A 90 -11.88 0.19 -8.70
N SER A 91 -12.09 1.41 -8.19
CA SER A 91 -13.39 2.10 -8.26
C SER A 91 -13.87 2.38 -9.69
N SER A 92 -12.94 2.53 -10.64
CA SER A 92 -13.25 2.78 -12.06
C SER A 92 -13.63 1.53 -12.85
N VAL A 93 -13.36 0.34 -12.31
CA VAL A 93 -13.65 -0.94 -12.97
C VAL A 93 -15.16 -1.20 -12.99
N THR A 94 -15.69 -1.59 -14.15
CA THR A 94 -17.13 -1.81 -14.34
C THR A 94 -17.47 -3.10 -15.10
N THR A 95 -16.48 -3.79 -15.66
CA THR A 95 -16.66 -4.98 -16.49
C THR A 95 -15.73 -6.10 -16.07
N THR A 96 -16.11 -7.33 -16.37
CA THR A 96 -15.28 -8.53 -16.18
C THR A 96 -14.24 -8.68 -17.29
N GLY A 97 -13.23 -9.52 -17.05
CA GLY A 97 -12.16 -9.87 -18.00
C GLY A 97 -10.86 -9.18 -17.70
N THR A 98 -9.90 -9.39 -18.58
CA THR A 98 -8.55 -8.79 -18.48
C THR A 98 -8.59 -7.32 -18.87
N GLN A 99 -8.07 -6.47 -18.00
CA GLN A 99 -8.05 -5.01 -18.18
C GLN A 99 -6.69 -4.44 -17.76
N THR A 100 -6.27 -3.38 -18.46
CA THR A 100 -5.10 -2.60 -18.06
C THR A 100 -5.57 -1.37 -17.27
N ILE A 101 -5.09 -1.23 -16.04
CA ILE A 101 -5.44 -0.13 -15.15
C ILE A 101 -4.21 0.68 -14.77
N THR A 102 -4.39 1.98 -14.63
CA THR A 102 -3.32 2.87 -14.18
C THR A 102 -3.17 2.84 -12.67
N TYR A 103 -1.93 2.95 -12.21
CA TYR A 103 -1.63 3.05 -10.79
C TYR A 103 -1.08 4.42 -10.40
N SER A 104 -1.16 4.72 -9.13
CA SER A 104 -0.57 5.91 -8.51
C SER A 104 0.56 5.50 -7.58
N ILE A 105 1.62 6.31 -7.52
CA ILE A 105 2.71 6.09 -6.57
C ILE A 105 2.46 7.00 -5.36
N LEU A 106 2.35 6.39 -4.19
CA LEU A 106 2.21 7.08 -2.92
C LEU A 106 3.57 7.23 -2.27
N TYR A 107 4.04 8.47 -2.22
CA TYR A 107 5.29 8.82 -1.54
C TYR A 107 5.04 9.16 -0.07
N PRO A 108 5.93 8.76 0.84
CA PRO A 108 5.85 9.17 2.23
C PRO A 108 6.00 10.69 2.36
N ARG A 109 5.49 11.22 3.46
CA ARG A 109 5.76 12.61 3.84
C ARG A 109 7.15 12.74 4.44
N GLY A 110 7.79 13.86 4.20
CA GLY A 110 9.06 14.18 4.83
C GLY A 110 8.93 14.35 6.36
N PRO A 111 10.06 14.45 7.07
CA PRO A 111 10.09 14.49 8.54
C PRO A 111 9.31 15.66 9.17
N ARG A 112 9.05 16.72 8.41
CA ARG A 112 8.26 17.89 8.82
C ARG A 112 6.83 17.89 8.26
N GLY A 113 6.39 16.75 7.65
CA GLY A 113 5.07 16.62 7.04
C GLY A 113 4.94 17.18 5.63
N GLU A 114 6.04 17.63 5.02
CA GLU A 114 6.07 18.14 3.64
C GLU A 114 5.78 17.02 2.63
N LEU A 115 5.15 17.40 1.50
CA LEU A 115 4.90 16.52 0.38
C LEU A 115 6.17 16.40 -0.48
N LEU A 116 6.73 15.19 -0.57
CA LEU A 116 7.93 14.93 -1.37
C LEU A 116 7.60 14.67 -2.84
N SER A 117 6.37 14.28 -3.15
CA SER A 117 5.91 13.91 -4.50
C SER A 117 6.14 14.99 -5.56
N SER A 118 6.10 16.27 -5.20
CA SER A 118 6.31 17.38 -6.14
C SER A 118 7.76 17.50 -6.63
N SER A 119 8.70 16.94 -5.89
CA SER A 119 10.14 17.01 -6.18
C SER A 119 10.70 15.69 -6.72
N ILE A 120 9.86 14.66 -6.88
CA ILE A 120 10.26 13.33 -7.33
C ILE A 120 9.71 13.11 -8.73
N THR A 121 10.59 12.73 -9.67
CA THR A 121 10.23 12.36 -11.03
C THR A 121 10.46 10.87 -11.23
N GLN A 122 9.42 10.14 -11.65
CA GLN A 122 9.57 8.75 -12.06
C GLN A 122 10.21 8.68 -13.45
N LYS A 123 11.26 7.89 -13.58
CA LYS A 123 11.95 7.63 -14.85
C LYS A 123 11.51 6.32 -15.48
N GLU A 124 11.41 5.27 -14.67
CA GLU A 124 10.95 3.94 -15.09
C GLU A 124 10.02 3.34 -14.02
N PRO A 125 9.01 2.55 -14.42
CA PRO A 125 8.54 2.39 -15.80
C PRO A 125 7.91 3.69 -16.34
N THR A 126 8.02 3.91 -17.65
CA THR A 126 7.49 5.13 -18.30
C THR A 126 5.96 5.15 -18.29
N VAL A 127 5.32 3.98 -18.38
CA VAL A 127 3.87 3.80 -18.33
C VAL A 127 3.47 3.28 -16.95
N ARG A 128 2.55 3.98 -16.30
CA ARG A 128 2.04 3.64 -14.97
C ARG A 128 0.77 2.79 -15.10
N SER A 129 0.94 1.56 -15.54
CA SER A 129 -0.19 0.63 -15.68
C SER A 129 0.20 -0.79 -15.34
N THR A 130 -0.76 -1.55 -14.87
CA THR A 130 -0.65 -2.99 -14.62
C THR A 130 -1.86 -3.70 -15.20
N THR A 131 -1.72 -4.99 -15.50
CA THR A 131 -2.80 -5.83 -16.02
C THR A 131 -3.44 -6.58 -14.87
N ILE A 132 -4.76 -6.52 -14.81
CA ILE A 132 -5.59 -7.21 -13.82
C ILE A 132 -6.66 -8.05 -14.51
N GLU A 133 -7.09 -9.10 -13.85
CA GLU A 133 -8.19 -9.94 -14.28
C GLU A 133 -9.36 -9.82 -13.29
N ILE A 134 -10.51 -9.43 -13.80
CA ILE A 134 -11.72 -9.18 -13.02
C ILE A 134 -12.77 -10.26 -13.34
N GLY A 135 -13.31 -10.86 -12.29
CA GLY A 135 -14.40 -11.83 -12.38
C GLY A 135 -15.68 -11.35 -11.70
N GLU A 136 -16.70 -12.19 -11.82
CA GLU A 136 -17.98 -11.98 -11.13
C GLU A 136 -17.87 -12.42 -9.66
N LEU A 137 -18.40 -11.61 -8.76
CA LEU A 137 -18.49 -11.89 -7.33
C LEU A 137 -19.82 -12.54 -7.02
N PHE A 138 -19.79 -13.81 -6.64
CA PHE A 138 -20.96 -14.53 -6.16
C PHE A 138 -21.05 -14.47 -4.63
N ARG A 139 -22.29 -14.47 -4.12
CA ARG A 139 -22.59 -14.44 -2.70
C ARG A 139 -23.53 -15.58 -2.34
N LYS A 140 -23.28 -16.24 -1.22
CA LYS A 140 -24.11 -17.33 -0.72
C LYS A 140 -24.17 -17.28 0.81
N ASN A 141 -25.36 -17.42 1.37
CA ASN A 141 -25.53 -17.61 2.80
C ASN A 141 -25.32 -19.09 3.14
N VAL A 142 -24.40 -19.37 4.06
CA VAL A 142 -24.09 -20.71 4.55
C VAL A 142 -24.38 -20.79 6.05
N GLU A 143 -24.83 -21.98 6.49
CA GLU A 143 -25.10 -22.26 7.90
C GLU A 143 -23.78 -22.27 8.71
N ILE A 144 -23.81 -21.67 9.87
CA ILE A 144 -22.69 -21.74 10.82
C ILE A 144 -22.92 -22.96 11.73
N ARG A 145 -21.95 -23.87 11.77
CA ARG A 145 -21.94 -25.03 12.66
C ARG A 145 -20.84 -24.89 13.69
N CYS A 146 -21.18 -25.05 14.97
CA CYS A 146 -20.21 -25.03 16.04
C CYS A 146 -19.86 -26.45 16.48
N LYS A 147 -18.56 -26.74 16.53
CA LYS A 147 -18.04 -27.96 17.15
C LYS A 147 -17.34 -27.59 18.47
N VAL A 148 -17.93 -27.98 19.57
CA VAL A 148 -17.30 -27.85 20.88
C VAL A 148 -16.23 -28.92 21.00
N VAL A 149 -14.98 -28.51 21.29
CA VAL A 149 -13.84 -29.40 21.46
C VAL A 149 -13.36 -29.28 22.91
N GLY A 150 -13.26 -30.41 23.60
CA GLY A 150 -12.81 -30.47 24.99
C GLY A 150 -13.68 -31.38 25.84
N ASN A 151 -13.21 -31.71 27.05
CA ASN A 151 -13.96 -32.49 28.00
C ASN A 151 -14.66 -31.56 28.99
N VAL A 152 -15.92 -31.86 29.25
CA VAL A 152 -16.69 -31.21 30.31
C VAL A 152 -16.19 -31.71 31.66
N ALA A 153 -16.08 -30.83 32.66
CA ALA A 153 -15.67 -31.25 34.01
C ALA A 153 -16.64 -32.29 34.59
N GLU A 154 -16.13 -33.14 35.48
CA GLU A 154 -16.92 -34.20 36.10
C GLU A 154 -18.13 -33.63 36.86
N GLY A 155 -19.32 -34.14 36.58
CA GLY A 155 -20.58 -33.63 37.15
C GLY A 155 -21.29 -32.55 36.30
N TYR A 156 -20.74 -32.16 35.17
CA TYR A 156 -21.36 -31.15 34.25
C TYR A 156 -21.72 -31.77 32.93
N ILE A 157 -22.77 -31.26 32.32
CA ILE A 157 -23.23 -31.65 30.98
C ILE A 157 -23.07 -30.43 30.04
N ALA A 158 -22.53 -30.66 28.85
CA ALA A 158 -22.45 -29.61 27.82
C ALA A 158 -23.88 -29.17 27.43
N GLY A 159 -24.16 -27.87 27.56
CA GLY A 159 -25.42 -27.28 27.14
C GLY A 159 -25.52 -27.15 25.62
N THR A 160 -26.70 -26.81 25.13
CA THR A 160 -26.95 -26.55 23.71
C THR A 160 -26.28 -25.24 23.30
N VAL A 161 -25.41 -25.29 22.32
CA VAL A 161 -24.77 -24.09 21.73
C VAL A 161 -25.79 -23.44 20.77
N ARG A 162 -26.10 -22.16 21.00
CA ARG A 162 -26.85 -21.33 20.05
C ARG A 162 -25.88 -20.40 19.35
N MET A 163 -26.00 -20.32 18.04
CA MET A 163 -25.18 -19.44 17.20
C MET A 163 -25.97 -18.17 16.87
N LEU A 164 -25.33 -17.01 17.02
CA LEU A 164 -25.90 -15.77 16.60
C LEU A 164 -24.81 -14.94 15.88
N PRO A 165 -24.90 -14.69 14.56
CA PRO A 165 -25.95 -15.14 13.62
C PRO A 165 -25.89 -16.65 13.32
N GLU A 166 -26.98 -17.21 12.81
CA GLU A 166 -27.08 -18.64 12.41
C GLU A 166 -26.46 -18.90 11.02
N THR A 167 -26.37 -17.86 10.19
CA THR A 167 -25.83 -17.92 8.83
C THR A 167 -24.79 -16.85 8.62
N LEU A 168 -23.82 -17.12 7.72
CA LEU A 168 -22.78 -16.19 7.29
C LEU A 168 -22.83 -16.07 5.77
N GLU A 169 -22.74 -14.84 5.26
CA GLU A 169 -22.55 -14.60 3.83
C GLU A 169 -21.10 -14.90 3.45
N VAL A 170 -20.89 -15.83 2.53
CA VAL A 170 -19.60 -16.09 1.91
C VAL A 170 -19.58 -15.51 0.50
N ARG A 171 -18.43 -14.97 0.10
CA ARG A 171 -18.21 -14.28 -1.18
C ARG A 171 -17.02 -14.90 -1.88
N GLY A 172 -17.07 -14.97 -3.21
CA GLY A 172 -15.96 -15.48 -4.02
C GLY A 172 -16.41 -15.90 -5.42
N GLN A 173 -15.58 -16.68 -6.10
CA GLN A 173 -15.94 -17.23 -7.40
C GLN A 173 -17.07 -18.26 -7.27
N GLN A 174 -17.93 -18.34 -8.28
CA GLN A 174 -19.07 -19.25 -8.28
C GLN A 174 -18.67 -20.70 -8.02
N VAL A 175 -17.58 -21.15 -8.66
CA VAL A 175 -17.11 -22.55 -8.56
C VAL A 175 -16.73 -22.90 -7.10
N ASP A 176 -16.05 -21.98 -6.41
CA ASP A 176 -15.59 -22.19 -5.03
C ASP A 176 -16.76 -22.13 -4.05
N ILE A 177 -17.63 -21.12 -4.21
CA ILE A 177 -18.77 -20.90 -3.31
C ILE A 177 -19.80 -22.03 -3.42
N MET A 178 -20.02 -22.62 -4.59
CA MET A 178 -20.93 -23.76 -4.74
C MET A 178 -20.48 -24.96 -3.91
N GLN A 179 -19.20 -25.14 -3.67
CA GLN A 179 -18.65 -26.26 -2.89
C GLN A 179 -18.77 -26.00 -1.37
N VAL A 180 -18.93 -24.77 -0.93
CA VAL A 180 -19.08 -24.42 0.47
C VAL A 180 -20.49 -24.74 0.94
N SER A 181 -20.64 -25.70 1.85
CA SER A 181 -21.94 -26.12 2.39
C SER A 181 -22.24 -25.50 3.76
N TYR A 182 -21.23 -25.27 4.57
CA TYR A 182 -21.35 -24.70 5.91
C TYR A 182 -20.03 -24.10 6.37
N CYS A 183 -20.08 -23.21 7.37
CA CYS A 183 -18.93 -22.67 8.06
C CYS A 183 -18.76 -23.40 9.39
N LEU A 184 -17.58 -23.95 9.66
CA LEU A 184 -17.31 -24.68 10.89
C LEU A 184 -16.49 -23.83 11.85
N LEU A 185 -17.06 -23.54 13.03
CA LEU A 185 -16.37 -22.86 14.12
C LEU A 185 -15.96 -23.89 15.18
N TYR A 186 -14.73 -23.82 15.64
CA TYR A 186 -14.23 -24.59 16.76
C TYR A 186 -14.19 -23.71 18.01
N THR A 187 -14.79 -24.19 19.11
CA THR A 187 -14.71 -23.50 20.40
C THR A 187 -14.29 -24.49 21.48
N SER A 188 -13.57 -24.02 22.48
CA SER A 188 -13.26 -24.77 23.69
C SER A 188 -14.05 -24.17 24.86
N PRO A 189 -14.48 -24.97 25.85
CA PRO A 189 -15.10 -24.45 27.07
C PRO A 189 -14.17 -23.48 27.77
N SER A 190 -14.67 -22.23 28.01
CA SER A 190 -13.86 -21.24 28.71
C SER A 190 -13.69 -21.61 30.19
N PRO A 191 -12.48 -21.48 30.79
CA PRO A 191 -12.29 -21.65 32.23
C PRO A 191 -13.10 -20.66 33.08
N ARG A 192 -13.68 -19.62 32.48
CA ARG A 192 -14.50 -18.57 33.14
C ARG A 192 -15.97 -18.95 33.35
N ASP A 193 -16.46 -20.03 32.73
CA ASP A 193 -17.81 -20.53 32.95
C ASP A 193 -17.93 -21.41 34.24
N ARG A 194 -16.95 -21.28 35.14
CA ARG A 194 -17.05 -21.76 36.48
C ARG A 194 -17.82 -20.74 37.34
N GLY A 195 -19.11 -20.72 37.15
CA GLY A 195 -20.01 -20.01 38.05
C GLY A 195 -20.22 -20.78 39.35
#